data_c0236ee0aee9df6b11d1fb71e91c7150
#
_entry.id   c0236ee0aee9df6b11d1fb71e91c7150
#
_cell.length_a   1.000
_cell.length_b   1.000
_cell.length_c   1.000
_cell.angle_alpha   90.00
_cell.angle_beta   90.00
_cell.angle_gamma   90.00
#
_symmetry.space_group_name_H-M   'P 1'
#
loop_
_entity.id
_entity.type
_entity.pdbx_description
1 polymer ?
#
loop_
_entity_poly.entity_id
_entity_poly.type
_entity_poly.pdbx_seq_one_letter_code
_entity_poly.pdbx_strand_id
1 'polypeptide(L)'
;RDYRGGGRQSARETASRVAAGGIAKQILKFILGKKYDVVGGVTQLGILGSNPENWNEKFIKKNQLFCPDKSVLKLWEKYLLSIRKAGSSCGAIIEIIAKNVPVGLGAPVYGKLDSDLGSAVMSINAVKGVEIGNGFDAVNLKGSENGDEMRMKNNKPAFLSNNSGGILGGISSGQDIIVRFAVKPTSSIRKNRKTIDKTQKDTEISTKGRHDPCVGIRAVPVGE
;
A
#
# COMPACT_ATOMS: atom_id res chain seq x y z
N ARG A 1 6.20 26.49 6.81
CA ARG A 1 6.96 25.24 6.73
C ARG A 1 8.39 25.48 7.19
N ASP A 2 8.87 24.69 8.14
CA ASP A 2 10.26 24.82 8.59
C ASP A 2 11.20 24.27 7.52
N TYR A 3 12.11 25.09 7.02
CA TYR A 3 13.09 24.71 5.99
C TYR A 3 14.15 23.73 6.51
N ARG A 4 14.33 23.64 7.82
CA ARG A 4 15.29 22.74 8.48
C ARG A 4 14.80 21.29 8.61
N GLY A 5 13.52 21.09 8.46
CA GLY A 5 12.93 19.77 8.52
C GLY A 5 11.45 19.79 8.15
N GLY A 6 10.90 18.64 7.80
CA GLY A 6 9.53 18.53 7.31
C GLY A 6 8.43 18.84 8.31
N GLY A 7 8.75 19.00 9.60
CA GLY A 7 7.75 19.20 10.64
C GLY A 7 6.65 18.14 10.60
N ARG A 8 5.38 18.54 10.79
CA ARG A 8 4.22 17.61 10.71
C ARG A 8 3.99 17.00 9.33
N GLN A 9 4.62 17.50 8.29
CA GLN A 9 4.55 16.94 6.93
C GLN A 9 5.61 15.85 6.70
N SER A 10 6.47 15.58 7.70
CA SER A 10 7.47 14.52 7.62
C SER A 10 6.82 13.16 7.81
N ALA A 11 7.25 12.18 7.03
CA ALA A 11 6.85 10.78 7.21
C ALA A 11 7.23 10.19 8.59
N ARG A 12 7.94 10.92 9.44
CA ARG A 12 8.22 10.51 10.83
C ARG A 12 6.95 10.34 11.66
N GLU A 13 5.88 11.06 11.35
CA GLU A 13 4.59 10.89 12.04
C GLU A 13 4.02 9.48 11.87
N THR A 14 4.36 8.77 10.80
CA THR A 14 3.89 7.41 10.56
C THR A 14 4.36 6.40 11.64
N ALA A 15 5.41 6.70 12.40
CA ALA A 15 5.81 5.89 13.54
C ALA A 15 4.69 5.78 14.59
N SER A 16 3.98 6.89 14.85
CA SER A 16 2.83 6.91 15.75
C SER A 16 1.65 6.11 15.16
N ARG A 17 1.45 6.16 13.83
CA ARG A 17 0.42 5.34 13.17
C ARG A 17 0.70 3.85 13.30
N VAL A 18 1.95 3.43 13.08
CA VAL A 18 2.35 2.03 13.25
C VAL A 18 2.15 1.56 14.69
N ALA A 19 2.49 2.39 15.67
CA ALA A 19 2.27 2.07 17.08
C ALA A 19 0.76 1.91 17.39
N ALA A 20 -0.07 2.84 16.93
CA ALA A 20 -1.53 2.77 17.07
C ALA A 20 -2.11 1.54 16.33
N GLY A 21 -1.62 1.28 15.11
CA GLY A 21 -2.00 0.11 14.31
C GLY A 21 -1.68 -1.21 15.00
N GLY A 22 -0.53 -1.30 15.69
CA GLY A 22 -0.17 -2.47 16.50
C GLY A 22 -1.18 -2.76 17.62
N ILE A 23 -1.69 -1.71 18.27
CA ILE A 23 -2.76 -1.82 19.27
C ILE A 23 -4.08 -2.19 18.60
N ALA A 24 -4.43 -1.52 17.49
CA ALA A 24 -5.66 -1.78 16.74
C ALA A 24 -5.73 -3.23 16.24
N LYS A 25 -4.63 -3.79 15.72
CA LYS A 25 -4.55 -5.21 15.32
C LYS A 25 -4.85 -6.16 16.47
N GLN A 26 -4.40 -5.86 17.70
CA GLN A 26 -4.69 -6.68 18.88
C GLN A 26 -6.17 -6.60 19.26
N ILE A 27 -6.75 -5.40 19.24
CA ILE A 27 -8.18 -5.17 19.52
C ILE A 27 -9.03 -5.91 18.47
N LEU A 28 -8.70 -5.79 17.19
CA LEU A 28 -9.42 -6.48 16.13
C LEU A 28 -9.32 -8.01 16.24
N LYS A 29 -8.16 -8.54 16.61
CA LYS A 29 -8.01 -9.98 16.90
C LYS A 29 -8.83 -10.43 18.10
N PHE A 30 -9.00 -9.58 19.09
CA PHE A 30 -9.86 -9.86 20.25
C PHE A 30 -11.34 -9.87 19.87
N ILE A 31 -11.78 -8.89 19.07
CA ILE A 31 -13.20 -8.74 18.67
C ILE A 31 -13.58 -9.74 17.56
N LEU A 32 -12.75 -9.86 16.51
CA LEU A 32 -13.06 -10.64 15.29
C LEU A 32 -12.54 -12.09 15.37
N GLY A 33 -11.74 -12.39 16.36
CA GLY A 33 -11.16 -13.72 16.59
C GLY A 33 -9.72 -13.85 16.08
N LYS A 34 -9.05 -14.88 16.58
CA LYS A 34 -7.60 -15.10 16.37
C LYS A 34 -7.19 -15.30 14.90
N LYS A 35 -8.13 -15.64 14.01
CA LYS A 35 -7.86 -15.85 12.59
C LYS A 35 -7.77 -14.55 11.79
N TYR A 36 -8.29 -13.43 12.33
CA TYR A 36 -8.14 -12.12 11.71
C TYR A 36 -6.65 -11.76 11.60
N ASP A 37 -6.22 -11.34 10.44
CA ASP A 37 -4.85 -10.87 10.20
C ASP A 37 -4.82 -9.83 9.09
N VAL A 38 -3.82 -8.95 9.14
CA VAL A 38 -3.55 -7.97 8.09
C VAL A 38 -2.09 -8.13 7.69
N VAL A 39 -1.86 -8.33 6.42
CA VAL A 39 -0.54 -8.55 5.85
C VAL A 39 -0.32 -7.62 4.67
N GLY A 40 0.81 -6.91 4.69
CA GLY A 40 1.23 -6.06 3.60
C GLY A 40 2.46 -6.58 2.88
N GLY A 41 2.56 -6.26 1.59
CA GLY A 41 3.73 -6.53 0.77
C GLY A 41 3.93 -5.50 -0.32
N VAL A 42 5.16 -5.38 -0.80
CA VAL A 42 5.47 -4.56 -1.98
C VAL A 42 5.23 -5.38 -3.22
N THR A 43 4.28 -5.00 -4.06
CA THR A 43 3.96 -5.72 -5.31
C THR A 43 4.68 -5.15 -6.52
N GLN A 44 5.12 -3.89 -6.44
CA GLN A 44 5.94 -3.27 -7.48
C GLN A 44 6.96 -2.32 -6.88
N LEU A 45 8.19 -2.37 -7.37
CA LEU A 45 9.29 -1.50 -6.99
C LEU A 45 9.81 -0.75 -8.22
N GLY A 46 9.49 0.55 -8.31
CA GLY A 46 9.75 1.33 -9.51
C GLY A 46 9.06 0.72 -10.73
N ILE A 47 9.86 0.24 -11.69
CA ILE A 47 9.37 -0.40 -12.92
C ILE A 47 9.25 -1.93 -12.83
N LEU A 48 9.63 -2.52 -11.71
CA LEU A 48 9.72 -3.97 -11.53
C LEU A 48 8.56 -4.48 -10.69
N GLY A 49 7.63 -5.22 -11.30
CA GLY A 49 6.54 -5.91 -10.62
C GLY A 49 6.94 -7.27 -10.08
N SER A 50 6.19 -7.77 -9.09
CA SER A 50 6.17 -9.18 -8.68
C SER A 50 5.06 -9.93 -9.42
N ASN A 51 5.17 -11.26 -9.51
CA ASN A 51 4.06 -12.06 -10.00
C ASN A 51 3.06 -12.28 -8.85
N PRO A 52 1.77 -11.89 -9.00
CA PRO A 52 0.75 -12.09 -7.98
C PRO A 52 0.58 -13.54 -7.56
N GLU A 53 0.77 -14.50 -8.47
CA GLU A 53 0.69 -15.94 -8.19
C GLU A 53 1.76 -16.43 -7.20
N ASN A 54 2.87 -15.69 -7.08
CA ASN A 54 3.97 -15.98 -6.17
C ASN A 54 3.82 -15.32 -4.79
N TRP A 55 2.62 -14.79 -4.44
CA TRP A 55 2.39 -14.15 -3.15
C TRP A 55 2.68 -15.12 -1.99
N ASN A 56 3.68 -14.80 -1.19
CA ASN A 56 4.12 -15.64 -0.07
C ASN A 56 4.32 -14.80 1.20
N GLU A 57 3.36 -14.85 2.11
CA GLU A 57 3.36 -14.07 3.36
C GLU A 57 4.51 -14.45 4.30
N LYS A 58 4.87 -15.74 4.33
CA LYS A 58 6.01 -16.19 5.15
C LYS A 58 7.32 -15.62 4.62
N PHE A 59 7.39 -15.43 3.30
CA PHE A 59 8.57 -14.86 2.66
C PHE A 59 8.62 -13.33 2.83
N ILE A 60 7.47 -12.62 2.76
CA ILE A 60 7.37 -11.18 3.07
C ILE A 60 8.04 -10.86 4.40
N LYS A 61 7.73 -11.62 5.44
CA LYS A 61 8.27 -11.43 6.81
C LYS A 61 9.76 -11.74 6.95
N LYS A 62 10.39 -12.38 5.95
CA LYS A 62 11.79 -12.84 6.01
C LYS A 62 12.75 -11.97 5.19
N ASN A 63 12.27 -10.98 4.46
CA ASN A 63 13.13 -10.11 3.66
C ASN A 63 12.87 -8.62 3.96
N GLN A 64 13.91 -7.81 3.80
CA GLN A 64 13.87 -6.38 4.16
C GLN A 64 13.07 -5.51 3.19
N LEU A 65 12.68 -6.05 2.02
CA LEU A 65 11.92 -5.32 1.01
C LEU A 65 10.42 -5.61 1.09
N PHE A 66 9.98 -6.44 2.03
CA PHE A 66 8.60 -6.94 2.09
C PHE A 66 8.11 -7.50 0.75
N CYS A 67 9.03 -8.08 -0.01
CA CYS A 67 8.76 -8.67 -1.31
C CYS A 67 8.00 -9.99 -1.14
N PRO A 68 6.84 -10.20 -1.80
CA PRO A 68 6.09 -11.45 -1.72
C PRO A 68 6.68 -12.57 -2.60
N ASP A 69 7.44 -12.19 -3.63
CA ASP A 69 7.93 -13.07 -4.67
C ASP A 69 9.45 -13.26 -4.58
N LYS A 70 9.86 -14.49 -4.23
CA LYS A 70 11.29 -14.83 -4.09
C LYS A 70 12.06 -14.71 -5.42
N SER A 71 11.39 -14.90 -6.55
CA SER A 71 12.05 -14.92 -7.87
C SER A 71 12.61 -13.55 -8.26
N VAL A 72 11.96 -12.46 -7.83
CA VAL A 72 12.33 -11.10 -8.20
C VAL A 72 13.19 -10.37 -7.15
N LEU A 73 13.34 -10.91 -5.94
CA LEU A 73 14.00 -10.23 -4.82
C LEU A 73 15.41 -9.74 -5.19
N LYS A 74 16.25 -10.60 -5.77
CA LYS A 74 17.62 -10.23 -6.17
C LYS A 74 17.66 -9.14 -7.25
N LEU A 75 16.67 -9.13 -8.14
CA LEU A 75 16.54 -8.10 -9.17
C LEU A 75 16.19 -6.75 -8.52
N TRP A 76 15.26 -6.75 -7.56
CA TRP A 76 14.88 -5.55 -6.81
C TRP A 76 16.04 -4.98 -5.99
N GLU A 77 16.82 -5.82 -5.34
CA GLU A 77 18.03 -5.41 -4.61
C GLU A 77 19.04 -4.70 -5.53
N LYS A 78 19.31 -5.29 -6.70
CA LYS A 78 20.19 -4.69 -7.72
C LYS A 78 19.63 -3.35 -8.22
N TYR A 79 18.34 -3.28 -8.48
CA TYR A 79 17.68 -2.06 -8.92
C TYR A 79 17.79 -0.94 -7.88
N LEU A 80 17.50 -1.22 -6.61
CA LEU A 80 17.64 -0.25 -5.52
C LEU A 80 19.09 0.26 -5.38
N LEU A 81 20.07 -0.63 -5.52
CA LEU A 81 21.49 -0.23 -5.50
C LEU A 81 21.82 0.70 -6.67
N SER A 82 21.29 0.45 -7.86
CA SER A 82 21.48 1.32 -9.02
C SER A 82 20.87 2.71 -8.82
N ILE A 83 19.63 2.76 -8.31
CA ILE A 83 18.92 3.99 -7.96
C ILE A 83 19.69 4.80 -6.91
N ARG A 84 20.18 4.12 -5.87
CA ARG A 84 20.99 4.75 -4.82
C ARG A 84 22.31 5.33 -5.37
N LYS A 85 23.03 4.56 -6.21
CA LYS A 85 24.26 5.03 -6.87
C LYS A 85 23.99 6.23 -7.76
N ALA A 86 22.87 6.26 -8.45
CA ALA A 86 22.44 7.40 -9.29
C ALA A 86 21.99 8.62 -8.47
N GLY A 87 22.01 8.58 -7.12
CA GLY A 87 21.54 9.67 -6.25
C GLY A 87 20.04 9.99 -6.43
N SER A 88 19.25 9.00 -6.88
CA SER A 88 17.82 9.13 -7.20
C SER A 88 16.95 8.31 -6.24
N SER A 89 15.66 8.25 -6.52
CA SER A 89 14.68 7.46 -5.79
C SER A 89 13.67 6.84 -6.74
N CYS A 90 12.97 5.78 -6.30
CA CYS A 90 11.86 5.17 -7.01
C CYS A 90 10.62 5.10 -6.11
N GLY A 91 9.46 4.95 -6.74
CA GLY A 91 8.19 4.67 -6.07
C GLY A 91 7.98 3.18 -5.86
N ALA A 92 6.84 2.84 -5.26
CA ALA A 92 6.41 1.46 -5.09
C ALA A 92 4.88 1.36 -5.11
N ILE A 93 4.36 0.18 -5.42
CA ILE A 93 2.98 -0.21 -5.13
C ILE A 93 3.02 -1.19 -3.97
N ILE A 94 2.18 -0.94 -2.99
CA ILE A 94 1.99 -1.77 -1.82
C ILE A 94 0.59 -2.37 -1.88
N GLU A 95 0.47 -3.64 -1.55
CA GLU A 95 -0.79 -4.33 -1.37
C GLU A 95 -0.95 -4.76 0.09
N ILE A 96 -2.12 -4.47 0.64
CA ILE A 96 -2.53 -4.87 1.98
C ILE A 96 -3.72 -5.80 1.84
N ILE A 97 -3.65 -6.94 2.52
CA ILE A 97 -4.71 -7.94 2.57
C ILE A 97 -5.17 -8.08 4.01
N ALA A 98 -6.45 -7.73 4.28
CA ALA A 98 -7.08 -8.01 5.56
C ALA A 98 -7.91 -9.30 5.44
N LYS A 99 -7.58 -10.29 6.27
CA LYS A 99 -8.12 -11.65 6.22
C LYS A 99 -9.12 -11.93 7.31
N ASN A 100 -10.05 -12.81 6.99
CA ASN A 100 -11.10 -13.25 7.91
C ASN A 100 -11.92 -12.08 8.47
N VAL A 101 -12.20 -11.12 7.61
CA VAL A 101 -13.10 -9.99 7.91
C VAL A 101 -14.54 -10.48 7.87
N PRO A 102 -15.37 -10.14 8.87
CA PRO A 102 -16.77 -10.55 8.86
C PRO A 102 -17.57 -9.82 7.77
N VAL A 103 -18.67 -10.41 7.35
CA VAL A 103 -19.67 -9.76 6.49
C VAL A 103 -20.33 -8.61 7.24
N GLY A 104 -20.62 -7.50 6.55
CA GLY A 104 -21.49 -6.45 7.05
C GLY A 104 -20.77 -5.26 7.71
N LEU A 105 -19.44 -5.15 7.59
CA LEU A 105 -18.71 -3.93 8.00
C LEU A 105 -18.86 -2.84 6.94
N GLY A 106 -19.04 -1.62 7.39
CA GLY A 106 -19.32 -0.45 6.57
C GLY A 106 -20.82 -0.09 6.62
N ALA A 107 -21.16 1.02 5.99
CA ALA A 107 -22.55 1.50 5.92
C ALA A 107 -22.82 2.12 4.55
N PRO A 108 -24.05 2.01 4.04
CA PRO A 108 -24.39 2.61 2.76
C PRO A 108 -24.33 4.14 2.85
N VAL A 109 -24.14 4.77 1.69
CA VAL A 109 -24.07 6.19 1.41
C VAL A 109 -22.81 6.84 1.92
N TYR A 110 -22.65 7.12 3.21
CA TYR A 110 -21.54 7.95 3.73
C TYR A 110 -20.43 7.17 4.45
N GLY A 111 -20.76 6.07 5.11
CA GLY A 111 -19.83 5.23 5.86
C GLY A 111 -19.36 4.00 5.08
N LYS A 112 -19.19 4.11 3.77
CA LYS A 112 -18.70 3.01 2.94
C LYS A 112 -17.30 2.60 3.35
N LEU A 113 -17.10 1.30 3.52
CA LEU A 113 -15.80 0.76 3.96
C LEU A 113 -14.67 1.08 2.97
N ASP A 114 -14.93 1.03 1.66
CA ASP A 114 -13.97 1.41 0.63
C ASP A 114 -13.59 2.89 0.69
N SER A 115 -14.55 3.77 0.95
CA SER A 115 -14.31 5.21 1.16
C SER A 115 -13.44 5.47 2.38
N ASP A 116 -13.75 4.83 3.50
CA ASP A 116 -13.01 5.00 4.75
C ASP A 116 -11.57 4.49 4.61
N LEU A 117 -11.40 3.30 4.01
CA LEU A 117 -10.08 2.74 3.71
C LEU A 117 -9.32 3.63 2.73
N GLY A 118 -9.97 4.09 1.66
CA GLY A 118 -9.37 5.00 0.68
C GLY A 118 -8.90 6.30 1.34
N SER A 119 -9.72 6.90 2.20
CA SER A 119 -9.37 8.11 2.95
C SER A 119 -8.20 7.88 3.91
N ALA A 120 -8.25 6.80 4.69
CA ALA A 120 -7.19 6.46 5.64
C ALA A 120 -5.85 6.24 4.93
N VAL A 121 -5.83 5.43 3.87
CA VAL A 121 -4.62 5.12 3.10
C VAL A 121 -4.11 6.33 2.34
N MET A 122 -5.00 7.14 1.73
CA MET A 122 -4.60 8.38 1.05
C MET A 122 -3.97 9.39 2.02
N SER A 123 -4.30 9.34 3.32
CA SER A 123 -3.69 10.19 4.34
C SER A 123 -2.24 9.84 4.66
N ILE A 124 -1.75 8.68 4.25
CA ILE A 124 -0.34 8.26 4.44
C ILE A 124 0.58 9.13 3.58
N ASN A 125 1.66 9.61 4.17
CA ASN A 125 2.63 10.45 3.48
C ASN A 125 3.18 9.77 2.22
N ALA A 126 3.24 10.54 1.13
CA ALA A 126 3.71 10.12 -0.20
C ALA A 126 2.77 9.19 -0.98
N VAL A 127 1.64 8.76 -0.46
CA VAL A 127 0.62 8.06 -1.22
C VAL A 127 0.01 9.00 -2.26
N LYS A 128 -0.24 8.48 -3.47
CA LYS A 128 -0.76 9.22 -4.64
C LYS A 128 -1.89 8.51 -5.39
N GLY A 129 -2.21 7.30 -5.01
CA GLY A 129 -3.32 6.53 -5.55
C GLY A 129 -3.67 5.41 -4.61
N VAL A 130 -4.95 5.05 -4.58
CA VAL A 130 -5.50 3.94 -3.82
C VAL A 130 -6.45 3.17 -4.72
N GLU A 131 -6.41 1.86 -4.65
CA GLU A 131 -7.28 0.93 -5.37
C GLU A 131 -7.84 -0.09 -4.41
N ILE A 132 -9.09 -0.50 -4.64
CA ILE A 132 -9.76 -1.60 -3.92
C ILE A 132 -10.02 -2.73 -4.92
N GLY A 133 -9.64 -3.94 -4.58
CA GLY A 133 -9.76 -5.09 -5.48
C GLY A 133 -9.01 -4.89 -6.80
N ASN A 134 -9.68 -5.10 -7.93
CA ASN A 134 -9.09 -4.88 -9.26
C ASN A 134 -8.77 -3.40 -9.56
N GLY A 135 -9.37 -2.45 -8.81
CA GLY A 135 -9.10 -1.03 -8.98
C GLY A 135 -9.28 -0.56 -10.42
N PHE A 136 -8.28 0.08 -11.01
CA PHE A 136 -8.33 0.57 -12.40
C PHE A 136 -8.40 -0.56 -13.44
N ASP A 137 -7.92 -1.76 -13.13
CA ASP A 137 -7.97 -2.89 -14.06
C ASP A 137 -9.42 -3.35 -14.33
N ALA A 138 -10.36 -3.03 -13.43
CA ALA A 138 -11.77 -3.36 -13.61
C ALA A 138 -12.39 -2.76 -14.89
N VAL A 139 -11.85 -1.64 -15.41
CA VAL A 139 -12.34 -1.01 -16.66
C VAL A 139 -12.07 -1.86 -17.90
N ASN A 140 -11.13 -2.80 -17.81
CA ASN A 140 -10.78 -3.71 -18.91
C ASN A 140 -11.69 -4.94 -18.95
N LEU A 141 -12.52 -5.15 -17.91
CA LEU A 141 -13.40 -6.32 -17.79
C LEU A 141 -14.82 -5.98 -18.22
N LYS A 142 -15.50 -6.95 -18.83
CA LYS A 142 -16.94 -6.89 -19.05
C LYS A 142 -17.67 -7.14 -17.74
N GLY A 143 -18.90 -6.66 -17.62
CA GLY A 143 -19.72 -6.88 -16.43
C GLY A 143 -19.88 -8.36 -16.05
N SER A 144 -19.95 -9.24 -17.03
CA SER A 144 -19.98 -10.70 -16.84
C SER A 144 -18.67 -11.30 -16.32
N GLU A 145 -17.54 -10.59 -16.47
CA GLU A 145 -16.21 -11.04 -16.07
C GLU A 145 -15.82 -10.45 -14.71
N ASN A 146 -16.34 -9.26 -14.40
CA ASN A 146 -16.03 -8.55 -13.16
C ASN A 146 -16.87 -8.99 -11.96
N GLY A 147 -17.95 -9.75 -12.18
CA GLY A 147 -18.82 -10.22 -11.08
C GLY A 147 -18.12 -11.26 -10.22
N ASP A 148 -18.24 -11.12 -8.89
CA ASP A 148 -17.76 -12.11 -7.93
C ASP A 148 -18.84 -13.16 -7.69
N GLU A 149 -18.87 -14.19 -8.53
CA GLU A 149 -19.86 -15.26 -8.44
C GLU A 149 -19.65 -16.14 -7.19
N MET A 150 -20.75 -16.69 -6.67
CA MET A 150 -20.73 -17.58 -5.53
C MET A 150 -21.25 -18.98 -5.87
N ARG A 151 -20.69 -19.98 -5.20
CA ARG A 151 -21.16 -21.37 -5.21
C ARG A 151 -21.16 -21.95 -3.80
N MET A 152 -21.97 -22.95 -3.58
CA MET A 152 -21.89 -23.72 -2.33
C MET A 152 -20.73 -24.69 -2.38
N LYS A 153 -19.84 -24.64 -1.39
CA LYS A 153 -18.72 -25.56 -1.19
C LYS A 153 -18.72 -26.04 0.27
N ASN A 154 -18.82 -27.35 0.47
CA ASN A 154 -18.88 -27.91 1.83
C ASN A 154 -19.95 -27.28 2.72
N ASN A 155 -21.17 -27.08 2.21
CA ASN A 155 -22.31 -26.44 2.86
C ASN A 155 -22.06 -24.97 3.31
N LYS A 156 -21.10 -24.28 2.69
CA LYS A 156 -20.84 -22.87 2.93
C LYS A 156 -20.75 -22.12 1.61
N PRO A 157 -21.15 -20.83 1.58
CA PRO A 157 -20.90 -19.96 0.43
C PRO A 157 -19.39 -19.84 0.18
N ALA A 158 -18.98 -19.92 -1.07
CA ALA A 158 -17.61 -19.69 -1.51
C ALA A 158 -17.65 -18.82 -2.76
N PHE A 159 -16.86 -17.79 -2.78
CA PHE A 159 -16.67 -16.93 -3.94
C PHE A 159 -15.70 -17.57 -4.93
N LEU A 160 -15.94 -17.37 -6.22
CA LEU A 160 -15.09 -17.88 -7.31
C LEU A 160 -13.99 -16.88 -7.69
N SER A 161 -14.19 -15.59 -7.38
CA SER A 161 -13.26 -14.49 -7.61
C SER A 161 -13.36 -13.47 -6.48
N ASN A 162 -12.47 -12.48 -6.47
CA ASN A 162 -12.51 -11.36 -5.53
C ASN A 162 -12.15 -10.04 -6.25
N ASN A 163 -12.81 -9.80 -7.38
CA ASN A 163 -12.59 -8.63 -8.21
C ASN A 163 -12.91 -7.32 -7.49
N SER A 164 -13.93 -7.36 -6.63
CA SER A 164 -14.36 -6.22 -5.80
C SER A 164 -13.49 -6.01 -4.55
N GLY A 165 -12.50 -6.86 -4.30
CA GLY A 165 -11.59 -6.74 -3.17
C GLY A 165 -12.28 -6.85 -1.82
N GLY A 166 -13.29 -7.71 -1.70
CA GLY A 166 -14.00 -8.00 -0.44
C GLY A 166 -15.03 -6.97 -0.02
N ILE A 167 -15.33 -5.96 -0.87
CA ILE A 167 -16.26 -4.88 -0.56
C ILE A 167 -17.24 -4.73 -1.70
N LEU A 168 -18.55 -4.88 -1.42
CA LEU A 168 -19.65 -4.70 -2.36
C LEU A 168 -20.62 -3.64 -1.83
N GLY A 169 -20.88 -2.61 -2.62
CA GLY A 169 -21.75 -1.51 -2.22
C GLY A 169 -21.28 -0.75 -0.97
N GLY A 170 -19.97 -0.80 -0.67
CA GLY A 170 -19.37 -0.18 0.51
C GLY A 170 -19.44 -1.04 1.78
N ILE A 171 -19.82 -2.33 1.65
CA ILE A 171 -19.99 -3.25 2.78
C ILE A 171 -19.13 -4.50 2.55
N SER A 172 -18.47 -5.00 3.61
CA SER A 172 -17.65 -6.20 3.51
C SER A 172 -18.46 -7.45 3.18
N SER A 173 -17.97 -8.23 2.21
CA SER A 173 -18.61 -9.46 1.71
C SER A 173 -18.23 -10.72 2.49
N GLY A 174 -17.26 -10.63 3.39
CA GLY A 174 -16.67 -11.78 4.06
C GLY A 174 -15.47 -12.40 3.32
N GLN A 175 -15.13 -11.86 2.16
CA GLN A 175 -13.86 -12.17 1.47
C GLN A 175 -12.72 -11.37 2.07
N ASP A 176 -11.48 -11.71 1.69
CA ASP A 176 -10.33 -10.89 2.03
C ASP A 176 -10.47 -9.49 1.43
N ILE A 177 -10.22 -8.46 2.24
CA ILE A 177 -10.20 -7.09 1.77
C ILE A 177 -8.83 -6.81 1.17
N ILE A 178 -8.81 -6.39 -0.10
CA ILE A 178 -7.60 -6.10 -0.85
C ILE A 178 -7.53 -4.61 -1.15
N VAL A 179 -6.51 -3.96 -0.63
CA VAL A 179 -6.21 -2.53 -0.88
C VAL A 179 -4.83 -2.40 -1.46
N ARG A 180 -4.71 -1.74 -2.61
CA ARG A 180 -3.41 -1.37 -3.21
C ARG A 180 -3.23 0.14 -3.16
N PHE A 181 -2.00 0.59 -2.96
CA PHE A 181 -1.72 2.01 -3.01
C PHE A 181 -0.34 2.32 -3.57
N ALA A 182 -0.27 3.43 -4.29
CA ALA A 182 0.92 3.91 -4.95
C ALA A 182 1.65 4.95 -4.09
N VAL A 183 2.91 4.70 -3.82
CA VAL A 183 3.81 5.61 -3.10
C VAL A 183 4.78 6.25 -4.09
N LYS A 184 4.74 7.58 -4.19
CA LYS A 184 5.62 8.33 -5.09
C LYS A 184 7.11 8.21 -4.69
N PRO A 185 8.05 8.38 -5.64
CA PRO A 185 9.46 8.53 -5.33
C PRO A 185 9.72 9.66 -4.34
N THR A 186 10.69 9.48 -3.45
CA THR A 186 11.13 10.53 -2.52
C THR A 186 11.64 11.73 -3.30
N SER A 187 11.11 12.91 -3.01
CA SER A 187 11.53 14.15 -3.67
C SER A 187 12.86 14.70 -3.17
N SER A 188 13.29 14.30 -1.97
CA SER A 188 14.55 14.73 -1.35
C SER A 188 15.71 13.88 -1.87
N ILE A 189 16.25 14.24 -3.02
CA ILE A 189 17.38 13.53 -3.68
C ILE A 189 18.59 14.43 -3.81
N ARG A 190 19.77 13.83 -4.01
CA ARG A 190 21.05 14.53 -4.11
C ARG A 190 21.33 15.14 -5.50
N LYS A 191 20.30 15.25 -6.34
CA LYS A 191 20.40 15.88 -7.66
C LYS A 191 19.94 17.33 -7.60
N ASN A 192 20.63 18.21 -8.33
CA ASN A 192 20.18 19.57 -8.52
C ASN A 192 18.81 19.60 -9.18
N ARG A 193 17.94 20.45 -8.67
CA ARG A 193 16.58 20.66 -9.16
C ARG A 193 16.32 22.14 -9.32
N LYS A 194 15.67 22.48 -10.40
CA LYS A 194 15.20 23.83 -10.67
C LYS A 194 14.13 24.23 -9.66
N THR A 195 14.24 25.44 -9.14
CA THR A 195 13.28 26.05 -8.21
C THR A 195 13.36 27.56 -8.33
N ILE A 196 12.63 28.29 -7.52
CA ILE A 196 12.72 29.74 -7.38
C ILE A 196 13.18 30.09 -5.97
N ASP A 197 13.91 31.18 -5.83
CA ASP A 197 14.29 31.73 -4.54
C ASP A 197 13.17 32.59 -3.91
N LYS A 198 13.45 33.18 -2.74
CA LYS A 198 12.49 34.07 -2.04
C LYS A 198 12.20 35.36 -2.82
N THR A 199 13.05 35.74 -3.75
CA THR A 199 12.90 36.93 -4.61
C THR A 199 12.26 36.59 -5.95
N GLN A 200 11.70 35.36 -6.09
CA GLN A 200 11.03 34.85 -7.30
C GLN A 200 11.97 34.73 -8.51
N LYS A 201 13.26 34.52 -8.27
CA LYS A 201 14.24 34.28 -9.32
C LYS A 201 14.54 32.78 -9.45
N ASP A 202 14.80 32.36 -10.68
CA ASP A 202 15.20 30.98 -10.99
C ASP A 202 16.50 30.63 -10.24
N THR A 203 16.52 29.48 -9.60
CA THR A 203 17.68 28.96 -8.89
C THR A 203 17.66 27.43 -8.92
N GLU A 204 18.70 26.83 -8.35
CA GLU A 204 18.78 25.38 -8.17
C GLU A 204 18.92 25.03 -6.70
N ILE A 205 18.33 23.87 -6.32
CA ILE A 205 18.46 23.30 -5.00
C ILE A 205 18.83 21.83 -5.07
N SER A 206 19.72 21.39 -4.20
CA SER A 206 19.94 19.98 -3.94
C SER A 206 19.75 19.68 -2.46
N THR A 207 19.12 18.55 -2.14
CA THR A 207 18.89 18.18 -0.76
C THR A 207 20.09 17.41 -0.24
N LYS A 208 20.75 17.98 0.78
CA LYS A 208 21.82 17.31 1.51
C LYS A 208 21.22 16.36 2.56
N GLY A 209 21.84 15.21 2.80
CA GLY A 209 21.41 14.26 3.80
C GLY A 209 21.31 12.84 3.27
N ARG A 210 20.89 11.93 4.16
CA ARG A 210 20.66 10.52 3.85
C ARG A 210 19.18 10.31 3.65
N HIS A 211 18.79 9.78 2.49
CA HIS A 211 17.43 9.47 2.13
C HIS A 211 17.33 8.02 1.66
N ASP A 212 16.20 7.38 1.97
CA ASP A 212 15.91 6.05 1.45
C ASP A 212 15.66 6.11 -0.07
N PRO A 213 16.23 5.18 -0.86
CA PRO A 213 16.01 5.14 -2.30
C PRO A 213 14.56 4.82 -2.66
N CYS A 214 13.81 4.17 -1.76
CA CYS A 214 12.38 3.91 -1.91
C CYS A 214 11.70 3.97 -0.53
N VAL A 215 10.86 4.99 -0.32
CA VAL A 215 10.09 5.12 0.92
C VAL A 215 8.90 4.14 0.97
N GLY A 216 8.48 3.59 -0.18
CA GLY A 216 7.39 2.63 -0.26
C GLY A 216 7.63 1.36 0.55
N ILE A 217 8.89 0.91 0.68
CA ILE A 217 9.23 -0.23 1.54
C ILE A 217 8.84 0.04 3.00
N ARG A 218 9.03 1.28 3.47
CA ARG A 218 8.63 1.71 4.81
C ARG A 218 7.13 1.89 4.96
N ALA A 219 6.41 2.05 3.85
CA ALA A 219 4.96 2.23 3.86
C ALA A 219 4.19 0.93 4.12
N VAL A 220 4.81 -0.25 3.99
CA VAL A 220 4.14 -1.53 4.27
C VAL A 220 3.60 -1.58 5.70
N PRO A 221 4.42 -1.47 6.77
CA PRO A 221 3.88 -1.49 8.13
C PRO A 221 2.99 -0.29 8.49
N VAL A 222 3.02 0.78 7.70
CA VAL A 222 2.11 1.93 7.88
C VAL A 222 0.73 1.62 7.29
N GLY A 223 0.69 0.91 6.15
CA GLY A 223 -0.55 0.47 5.51
C GLY A 223 -1.27 -0.62 6.28
N GLU A 224 -0.53 -1.55 6.88
CA GLU A 224 -1.10 -2.57 7.77
C GLU A 224 -1.77 -1.98 9.01
#